data_6f856cde3af861127b34c7e0336a50df
#
_entry.id   6f856cde3af861127b34c7e0336a50df
#
_cell.length_a   1.000
_cell.length_b   1.000
_cell.length_c   1.000
_cell.angle_alpha   90.00
_cell.angle_beta   90.00
_cell.angle_gamma   90.00
#
_symmetry.space_group_name_H-M   'P 1'
#
loop_
_entity.id
_entity.type
_entity.pdbx_description
1 polymer ?
#
loop_
_entity_poly.entity_id
_entity_poly.type
_entity_poly.pdbx_seq_one_letter_code
_entity_poly.pdbx_strand_id
1 'polypeptide(L)'
;MSRRVPHGRSGSRRIAVLLSAIACGSVLVSCSSDDGGSSSTASITPPNKSDFTGSAPSAIASAASSIIASASERASSAAASVEARASEFAASVSADTVRAAATAEKELKGVQGSGNATSDVSMKGVPTAETGGLRAVLVTITNNTDKKASYAVQVDFKNPDGKVVETKFVGKENLEPGKKATPIVISRQPAEPQLTAVLVKAQRY
;
A
#
# COMPACT_ATOMS: atom_id res chain seq x y z
N MET A 1 43.30 -32.11 -35.58
CA MET A 1 43.06 -32.49 -34.17
C MET A 1 41.82 -31.79 -33.68
N SER A 2 40.68 -32.51 -33.71
CA SER A 2 39.36 -32.00 -33.30
C SER A 2 39.19 -32.12 -31.80
N ARG A 3 38.76 -31.04 -31.11
CA ARG A 3 38.28 -31.09 -29.74
C ARG A 3 36.83 -30.71 -29.68
N ARG A 4 36.01 -31.66 -29.24
CA ARG A 4 34.56 -31.60 -29.04
C ARG A 4 34.22 -30.76 -27.82
N VAL A 5 33.18 -29.90 -27.94
CA VAL A 5 32.55 -29.13 -26.89
C VAL A 5 31.43 -29.98 -26.26
N PRO A 6 31.33 -30.13 -24.94
CA PRO A 6 30.19 -30.77 -24.31
C PRO A 6 29.04 -29.79 -24.08
N HIS A 7 27.84 -30.18 -24.50
CA HIS A 7 26.57 -29.49 -24.23
C HIS A 7 26.19 -29.69 -22.78
N GLY A 8 26.12 -28.57 -22.02
CA GLY A 8 25.56 -28.51 -20.67
C GLY A 8 24.05 -28.37 -20.71
N ARG A 9 23.35 -29.31 -20.11
CA ARG A 9 21.88 -29.38 -19.98
C ARG A 9 21.36 -28.25 -19.11
N SER A 10 20.47 -27.46 -19.69
CA SER A 10 19.60 -26.49 -19.02
C SER A 10 18.57 -27.23 -18.14
N GLY A 11 18.70 -27.09 -16.83
CA GLY A 11 17.72 -27.56 -15.84
C GLY A 11 16.66 -26.50 -15.58
N SER A 12 15.53 -26.61 -16.24
CA SER A 12 14.34 -25.80 -15.94
C SER A 12 13.77 -26.18 -14.58
N ARG A 13 14.01 -25.38 -13.55
CA ARG A 13 13.28 -25.47 -12.28
C ARG A 13 11.92 -24.80 -12.45
N ARG A 14 10.91 -25.62 -12.63
CA ARG A 14 9.48 -25.20 -12.58
C ARG A 14 9.14 -24.91 -11.13
N ILE A 15 9.01 -23.64 -10.79
CA ILE A 15 8.44 -23.21 -9.52
C ILE A 15 6.91 -23.32 -9.68
N ALA A 16 6.33 -24.30 -9.00
CA ALA A 16 4.90 -24.45 -8.89
C ALA A 16 4.38 -23.40 -7.89
N VAL A 17 3.70 -22.41 -8.40
CA VAL A 17 2.93 -21.45 -7.60
C VAL A 17 1.60 -22.11 -7.23
N LEU A 18 1.46 -22.51 -5.98
CA LEU A 18 0.18 -22.97 -5.41
C LEU A 18 -0.69 -21.72 -5.14
N LEU A 19 -1.64 -21.47 -6.05
CA LEU A 19 -2.74 -20.55 -5.80
C LEU A 19 -3.76 -21.25 -4.87
N SER A 20 -3.79 -20.87 -3.60
CA SER A 20 -4.87 -21.23 -2.69
C SER A 20 -6.08 -20.33 -2.98
N ALA A 21 -7.06 -20.87 -3.66
CA ALA A 21 -8.35 -20.23 -3.86
C ALA A 21 -9.13 -20.29 -2.53
N ILE A 22 -9.32 -19.15 -1.88
CA ILE A 22 -10.25 -18.98 -0.77
C ILE A 22 -11.64 -18.83 -1.38
N ALA A 23 -12.44 -19.88 -1.33
CA ALA A 23 -13.84 -19.86 -1.69
C ALA A 23 -14.64 -19.16 -0.57
N CYS A 24 -14.99 -17.90 -0.77
CA CYS A 24 -16.02 -17.22 0.03
C CYS A 24 -17.38 -17.80 -0.36
N GLY A 25 -17.89 -18.70 0.45
CA GLY A 25 -19.25 -19.21 0.36
C GLY A 25 -20.27 -18.14 0.75
N SER A 26 -20.84 -17.46 -0.24
CA SER A 26 -22.03 -16.64 -0.08
C SER A 26 -23.25 -17.55 0.02
N VAL A 27 -23.80 -17.69 1.21
CA VAL A 27 -25.10 -18.33 1.46
C VAL A 27 -26.17 -17.35 1.03
N LEU A 28 -26.63 -17.49 -0.22
CA LEU A 28 -27.87 -16.85 -0.68
C LEU A 28 -29.04 -17.69 -0.17
N VAL A 29 -29.74 -17.18 0.83
CA VAL A 29 -31.05 -17.69 1.21
C VAL A 29 -32.02 -17.30 0.09
N SER A 30 -32.26 -18.23 -0.83
CA SER A 30 -33.28 -18.12 -1.84
C SER A 30 -34.63 -18.47 -1.20
N CYS A 31 -35.46 -17.48 -0.94
CA CYS A 31 -36.89 -17.71 -0.75
C CYS A 31 -37.51 -17.95 -2.14
N SER A 32 -37.72 -19.20 -2.48
CA SER A 32 -38.56 -19.61 -3.57
C SER A 32 -40.02 -19.37 -3.18
N SER A 33 -40.71 -18.52 -3.87
CA SER A 33 -42.16 -18.40 -3.86
C SER A 33 -42.63 -18.76 -5.23
N ASP A 34 -43.20 -19.97 -5.34
CA ASP A 34 -43.97 -20.42 -6.48
C ASP A 34 -45.38 -19.82 -6.42
N ASP A 35 -45.87 -19.60 -7.60
CA ASP A 35 -47.26 -19.54 -8.06
C ASP A 35 -48.08 -18.25 -8.04
N GLY A 36 -48.31 -17.86 -9.26
CA GLY A 36 -49.57 -17.66 -9.92
C GLY A 36 -50.57 -16.60 -9.43
N GLY A 37 -50.73 -15.54 -10.22
CA GLY A 37 -52.05 -14.97 -10.42
C GLY A 37 -52.33 -13.60 -9.82
N SER A 38 -52.61 -12.70 -10.74
CA SER A 38 -53.48 -11.51 -10.64
C SER A 38 -52.98 -10.27 -9.89
N SER A 39 -52.75 -9.29 -10.68
CA SER A 39 -52.67 -7.86 -10.36
C SER A 39 -53.76 -7.39 -9.41
N SER A 40 -53.33 -7.03 -8.21
CA SER A 40 -53.97 -5.99 -7.42
C SER A 40 -52.89 -5.27 -6.65
N THR A 41 -52.73 -3.98 -6.89
CA THR A 41 -51.90 -3.04 -6.15
C THR A 41 -52.42 -2.97 -4.73
N ALA A 42 -52.04 -3.92 -3.89
CA ALA A 42 -52.20 -3.82 -2.45
C ALA A 42 -51.03 -3.00 -1.91
N SER A 43 -51.34 -1.79 -1.48
CA SER A 43 -50.44 -0.97 -0.65
C SER A 43 -50.00 -1.78 0.57
N ILE A 44 -48.76 -2.28 0.61
CA ILE A 44 -48.22 -3.01 1.75
C ILE A 44 -47.94 -1.97 2.82
N THR A 45 -48.89 -1.71 3.71
CA THR A 45 -48.64 -1.01 4.93
C THR A 45 -47.64 -1.83 5.76
N PRO A 46 -46.49 -1.30 6.16
CA PRO A 46 -45.56 -2.02 7.01
C PRO A 46 -46.27 -2.42 8.30
N PRO A 47 -46.09 -3.67 8.80
CA PRO A 47 -46.72 -4.11 10.03
C PRO A 47 -46.32 -3.19 11.18
N ASN A 48 -47.33 -2.76 11.93
CA ASN A 48 -47.14 -1.90 13.08
C ASN A 48 -46.35 -2.68 14.14
N LYS A 49 -45.23 -2.10 14.60
CA LYS A 49 -44.37 -2.75 15.62
C LYS A 49 -45.08 -2.98 16.96
N SER A 50 -46.24 -2.38 17.13
CA SER A 50 -47.06 -2.47 18.35
C SER A 50 -47.80 -3.81 18.47
N ASP A 51 -47.93 -4.61 17.38
CA ASP A 51 -48.66 -5.88 17.44
C ASP A 51 -47.78 -7.09 17.83
N PHE A 52 -46.47 -6.85 18.01
CA PHE A 52 -45.55 -7.86 18.52
C PHE A 52 -45.41 -7.77 20.06
N THR A 53 -46.42 -8.24 20.79
CA THR A 53 -46.38 -8.35 22.26
C THR A 53 -45.84 -9.68 22.77
N GLY A 54 -45.27 -10.49 21.89
CA GLY A 54 -44.67 -11.78 22.29
C GLY A 54 -43.23 -11.58 22.76
N SER A 55 -42.98 -11.73 24.06
CA SER A 55 -41.62 -11.90 24.56
C SER A 55 -41.02 -13.17 24.00
N ALA A 56 -39.86 -13.07 23.37
CA ALA A 56 -39.14 -14.23 22.88
C ALA A 56 -38.85 -15.21 24.07
N PRO A 57 -39.00 -16.51 23.87
CA PRO A 57 -38.68 -17.48 24.94
C PRO A 57 -37.26 -17.20 25.45
N SER A 58 -37.09 -17.17 26.75
CA SER A 58 -35.81 -16.79 27.41
C SER A 58 -34.63 -17.62 26.92
N ALA A 59 -34.85 -18.86 26.51
CA ALA A 59 -33.83 -19.73 25.93
C ALA A 59 -33.30 -19.22 24.57
N ILE A 60 -34.18 -18.67 23.72
CA ILE A 60 -33.80 -18.11 22.41
C ILE A 60 -33.06 -16.78 22.60
N ALA A 61 -33.52 -15.96 23.52
CA ALA A 61 -32.87 -14.70 23.85
C ALA A 61 -31.45 -14.91 24.40
N SER A 62 -31.28 -15.89 25.29
CA SER A 62 -29.96 -16.24 25.83
C SER A 62 -29.03 -16.85 24.79
N ALA A 63 -29.54 -17.73 23.92
CA ALA A 63 -28.75 -18.29 22.81
C ALA A 63 -28.33 -17.20 21.81
N ALA A 64 -29.22 -16.28 21.45
CA ALA A 64 -28.89 -15.17 20.61
C ALA A 64 -27.82 -14.25 21.19
N SER A 65 -27.93 -13.94 22.50
CA SER A 65 -26.95 -13.10 23.20
C SER A 65 -25.55 -13.77 23.24
N SER A 66 -25.49 -15.07 23.48
CA SER A 66 -24.20 -15.79 23.49
C SER A 66 -23.56 -15.90 22.12
N ILE A 67 -24.35 -16.07 21.07
CA ILE A 67 -23.83 -16.05 19.66
C ILE A 67 -23.29 -14.67 19.30
N ILE A 68 -24.02 -13.61 19.66
CA ILE A 68 -23.59 -12.22 19.39
C ILE A 68 -22.31 -11.91 20.18
N ALA A 69 -22.21 -12.29 21.45
CA ALA A 69 -21.01 -12.10 22.25
C ALA A 69 -19.80 -12.84 21.65
N SER A 70 -19.97 -14.12 21.29
CA SER A 70 -18.90 -14.90 20.66
C SER A 70 -18.48 -14.36 19.29
N ALA A 71 -19.41 -13.87 18.49
CA ALA A 71 -19.12 -13.24 17.21
C ALA A 71 -18.38 -11.91 17.41
N SER A 72 -18.76 -11.12 18.40
CA SER A 72 -18.10 -9.86 18.76
C SER A 72 -16.66 -10.08 19.23
N GLU A 73 -16.43 -11.07 20.09
CA GLU A 73 -15.09 -11.43 20.57
C GLU A 73 -14.18 -11.90 19.43
N ARG A 74 -14.69 -12.72 18.52
CA ARG A 74 -13.94 -13.17 17.35
C ARG A 74 -13.62 -12.02 16.40
N ALA A 75 -14.57 -11.12 16.17
CA ALA A 75 -14.34 -9.92 15.35
C ALA A 75 -13.32 -8.99 15.99
N SER A 76 -13.38 -8.78 17.30
CA SER A 76 -12.41 -7.95 18.03
C SER A 76 -11.00 -8.56 18.02
N SER A 77 -10.88 -9.86 18.21
CA SER A 77 -9.60 -10.57 18.14
C SER A 77 -9.00 -10.54 16.73
N ALA A 78 -9.82 -10.69 15.69
CA ALA A 78 -9.39 -10.60 14.32
C ALA A 78 -8.92 -9.17 13.98
N ALA A 79 -9.67 -8.16 14.40
CA ALA A 79 -9.30 -6.76 14.22
C ALA A 79 -7.97 -6.42 14.91
N ALA A 80 -7.80 -6.83 16.16
CA ALA A 80 -6.55 -6.61 16.90
C ALA A 80 -5.34 -7.29 16.24
N SER A 81 -5.51 -8.50 15.70
CA SER A 81 -4.43 -9.20 14.99
C SER A 81 -4.05 -8.54 13.66
N VAL A 82 -5.01 -7.98 12.93
CA VAL A 82 -4.76 -7.22 11.69
C VAL A 82 -4.04 -5.92 12.01
N GLU A 83 -4.45 -5.22 13.05
CA GLU A 83 -3.83 -3.98 13.49
C GLU A 83 -2.38 -4.19 13.96
N ALA A 84 -2.12 -5.25 14.73
CA ALA A 84 -0.76 -5.62 15.14
C ALA A 84 0.15 -5.89 13.94
N ARG A 85 -0.31 -6.67 12.95
CA ARG A 85 0.45 -6.95 11.72
C ARG A 85 0.66 -5.69 10.87
N ALA A 86 -0.34 -4.83 10.79
CA ALA A 86 -0.23 -3.55 10.08
C ALA A 86 0.81 -2.63 10.75
N SER A 87 0.84 -2.60 12.08
CA SER A 87 1.81 -1.83 12.86
C SER A 87 3.23 -2.36 12.69
N GLU A 88 3.43 -3.68 12.73
CA GLU A 88 4.73 -4.32 12.48
C GLU A 88 5.23 -4.04 11.06
N PHE A 89 4.35 -4.16 10.06
CA PHE A 89 4.69 -3.84 8.68
C PHE A 89 5.04 -2.36 8.51
N ALA A 90 4.24 -1.44 9.06
CA ALA A 90 4.52 -0.02 9.03
C ALA A 90 5.85 0.34 9.70
N ALA A 91 6.17 -0.28 10.83
CA ALA A 91 7.45 -0.10 11.52
C ALA A 91 8.63 -0.59 10.68
N SER A 92 8.51 -1.75 10.04
CA SER A 92 9.52 -2.31 9.15
C SER A 92 9.78 -1.43 7.93
N VAL A 93 8.72 -0.99 7.24
CA VAL A 93 8.82 -0.06 6.10
C VAL A 93 9.43 1.27 6.51
N SER A 94 9.06 1.80 7.69
CA SER A 94 9.63 3.05 8.21
C SER A 94 11.12 2.92 8.51
N ALA A 95 11.57 1.81 9.10
CA ALA A 95 12.97 1.56 9.40
C ALA A 95 13.84 1.48 8.13
N ASP A 96 13.36 0.79 7.10
CA ASP A 96 14.05 0.69 5.81
C ASP A 96 14.12 2.04 5.10
N THR A 97 13.04 2.81 5.15
CA THR A 97 13.01 4.16 4.59
C THR A 97 13.99 5.11 5.29
N VAL A 98 14.05 5.07 6.61
CA VAL A 98 15.00 5.88 7.41
C VAL A 98 16.44 5.49 7.09
N ARG A 99 16.73 4.19 7.00
CA ARG A 99 18.08 3.70 6.64
C ARG A 99 18.48 4.14 5.24
N ALA A 100 17.60 3.97 4.26
CA ALA A 100 17.84 4.39 2.88
C ALA A 100 18.04 5.91 2.78
N ALA A 101 17.29 6.70 3.54
CA ALA A 101 17.45 8.15 3.60
C ALA A 101 18.80 8.55 4.19
N ALA A 102 19.23 7.92 5.29
CA ALA A 102 20.54 8.18 5.91
C ALA A 102 21.70 7.81 4.99
N THR A 103 21.60 6.67 4.30
CA THR A 103 22.59 6.27 3.28
C THR A 103 22.62 7.29 2.13
N ALA A 104 21.47 7.69 1.62
CA ALA A 104 21.39 8.68 0.55
C ALA A 104 21.98 10.03 0.95
N GLU A 105 21.70 10.50 2.16
CA GLU A 105 22.32 11.73 2.69
C GLU A 105 23.84 11.64 2.72
N LYS A 106 24.37 10.51 3.22
CA LYS A 106 25.82 10.27 3.29
C LYS A 106 26.46 10.30 1.89
N GLU A 107 25.88 9.58 0.93
CA GLU A 107 26.41 9.49 -0.43
C GLU A 107 26.37 10.84 -1.16
N LEU A 108 25.39 11.69 -0.86
CA LEU A 108 25.24 13.00 -1.48
C LEU A 108 26.10 14.12 -0.88
N LYS A 109 26.70 13.93 0.30
CA LYS A 109 27.55 14.96 0.95
C LYS A 109 28.74 15.37 0.11
N GLY A 110 29.35 14.46 -0.64
CA GLY A 110 30.50 14.71 -1.51
C GLY A 110 30.17 15.04 -2.95
N VAL A 111 28.89 15.01 -3.34
CA VAL A 111 28.48 15.17 -4.73
C VAL A 111 28.46 16.64 -5.12
N GLN A 112 29.24 16.99 -6.16
CA GLN A 112 29.26 18.32 -6.76
C GLN A 112 28.11 18.46 -7.78
N GLY A 113 27.49 19.64 -7.84
CA GLY A 113 26.38 19.93 -8.75
C GLY A 113 25.16 19.06 -8.50
N SER A 114 24.47 18.64 -9.54
CA SER A 114 23.24 17.84 -9.49
C SER A 114 23.48 16.33 -9.44
N GLY A 115 24.73 15.87 -9.48
CA GLY A 115 25.07 14.44 -9.55
C GLY A 115 24.98 13.85 -10.97
N ASN A 116 25.14 12.51 -11.06
CA ASN A 116 25.26 11.79 -12.33
C ASN A 116 23.99 11.01 -12.75
N ALA A 117 22.89 11.11 -11.99
CA ALA A 117 21.70 10.26 -12.17
C ALA A 117 20.38 11.06 -12.21
N THR A 118 20.43 12.35 -12.46
CA THR A 118 19.20 13.18 -12.52
C THR A 118 18.25 12.75 -13.63
N SER A 119 18.79 12.26 -14.76
CA SER A 119 18.00 11.71 -15.87
C SER A 119 17.29 10.39 -15.54
N ASP A 120 17.77 9.67 -14.52
CA ASP A 120 17.23 8.40 -14.08
C ASP A 120 16.08 8.58 -13.05
N VAL A 121 15.81 9.83 -12.65
CA VAL A 121 14.86 10.17 -11.60
C VAL A 121 13.76 11.08 -12.13
N SER A 122 12.52 10.72 -11.82
CA SER A 122 11.36 11.58 -12.05
C SER A 122 10.55 11.73 -10.78
N MET A 123 9.80 12.82 -10.66
CA MET A 123 8.98 13.11 -9.49
C MET A 123 7.54 13.41 -9.89
N LYS A 124 6.59 12.94 -9.09
CA LYS A 124 5.16 13.23 -9.24
C LYS A 124 4.56 13.56 -7.87
N GLY A 125 3.88 14.70 -7.75
CA GLY A 125 3.12 15.02 -6.56
C GLY A 125 1.97 14.03 -6.34
N VAL A 126 1.74 13.67 -5.08
CA VAL A 126 0.59 12.85 -4.67
C VAL A 126 -0.48 13.80 -4.14
N PRO A 127 -1.75 13.66 -4.55
CA PRO A 127 -2.83 14.47 -4.05
C PRO A 127 -2.95 14.38 -2.52
N THR A 128 -3.13 15.50 -1.84
CA THR A 128 -3.24 15.54 -0.37
C THR A 128 -4.42 14.74 0.17
N ALA A 129 -5.48 14.57 -0.63
CA ALA A 129 -6.61 13.72 -0.29
C ALA A 129 -6.23 12.23 -0.12
N GLU A 130 -5.19 11.76 -0.84
CA GLU A 130 -4.71 10.38 -0.77
C GLU A 130 -3.71 10.17 0.38
N THR A 131 -3.18 11.24 0.95
CA THR A 131 -2.12 11.21 1.97
C THR A 131 -2.58 11.70 3.35
N GLY A 132 -3.89 11.81 3.56
CA GLY A 132 -4.44 12.32 4.83
C GLY A 132 -4.07 13.79 5.11
N GLY A 133 -3.97 14.62 4.06
CA GLY A 133 -3.61 16.04 4.17
C GLY A 133 -2.10 16.32 4.13
N LEU A 134 -1.26 15.30 4.10
CA LEU A 134 0.20 15.47 4.02
C LEU A 134 0.64 15.74 2.57
N ARG A 135 1.66 16.55 2.41
CA ARG A 135 2.32 16.70 1.11
C ARG A 135 3.27 15.55 0.88
N ALA A 136 3.04 14.84 -0.21
CA ALA A 136 3.87 13.74 -0.61
C ALA A 136 4.27 13.82 -2.08
N VAL A 137 5.45 13.31 -2.38
CA VAL A 137 6.00 13.22 -3.73
C VAL A 137 6.47 11.79 -3.95
N LEU A 138 5.99 11.19 -5.01
CA LEU A 138 6.48 9.92 -5.50
C LEU A 138 7.75 10.18 -6.32
N VAL A 139 8.86 9.64 -5.87
CA VAL A 139 10.14 9.70 -6.57
C VAL A 139 10.33 8.39 -7.31
N THR A 140 10.34 8.41 -8.63
CA THR A 140 10.59 7.23 -9.44
C THR A 140 12.04 7.21 -9.88
N ILE A 141 12.78 6.21 -9.44
CA ILE A 141 14.18 5.94 -9.81
C ILE A 141 14.18 4.77 -10.79
N THR A 142 14.77 4.95 -11.97
CA THR A 142 14.91 3.88 -12.97
C THR A 142 16.38 3.56 -13.16
N ASN A 143 16.77 2.30 -13.04
CA ASN A 143 18.12 1.91 -13.38
C ASN A 143 18.23 1.68 -14.91
N ASN A 144 18.68 2.69 -15.63
CA ASN A 144 18.87 2.65 -17.07
C ASN A 144 20.23 2.04 -17.48
N THR A 145 21.00 1.49 -16.54
CA THR A 145 22.28 0.85 -16.81
C THR A 145 22.13 -0.65 -17.01
N ASP A 146 23.18 -1.29 -17.50
CA ASP A 146 23.29 -2.75 -17.68
C ASP A 146 23.72 -3.50 -16.41
N LYS A 147 23.98 -2.79 -15.34
CA LYS A 147 24.47 -3.32 -14.07
C LYS A 147 23.55 -2.93 -12.91
N LYS A 148 23.62 -3.73 -11.85
CA LYS A 148 23.01 -3.37 -10.57
C LYS A 148 23.67 -2.10 -10.04
N ALA A 149 22.85 -1.15 -9.60
CA ALA A 149 23.31 0.14 -9.12
C ALA A 149 22.50 0.61 -7.92
N SER A 150 23.10 1.44 -7.08
CA SER A 150 22.45 2.11 -5.96
C SER A 150 22.24 3.58 -6.30
N TYR A 151 21.20 4.17 -5.74
CA TYR A 151 20.79 5.55 -6.03
C TYR A 151 20.53 6.32 -4.76
N ALA A 152 21.01 7.54 -4.71
CA ALA A 152 20.75 8.53 -3.69
C ALA A 152 20.15 9.77 -4.32
N VAL A 153 19.06 10.29 -3.75
CA VAL A 153 18.31 11.42 -4.29
C VAL A 153 18.02 12.43 -3.19
N GLN A 154 18.26 13.72 -3.49
CA GLN A 154 17.89 14.85 -2.65
C GLN A 154 16.72 15.59 -3.28
N VAL A 155 15.69 15.81 -2.46
CA VAL A 155 14.50 16.59 -2.81
C VAL A 155 14.38 17.76 -1.84
N ASP A 156 14.30 18.96 -2.35
CA ASP A 156 14.04 20.16 -1.56
C ASP A 156 12.58 20.58 -1.74
N PHE A 157 11.94 20.96 -0.64
CA PHE A 157 10.66 21.65 -0.65
C PHE A 157 10.91 23.15 -0.52
N LYS A 158 10.43 23.90 -1.50
CA LYS A 158 10.58 25.35 -1.57
C LYS A 158 9.24 26.03 -1.37
N ASN A 159 9.27 27.16 -0.65
CA ASN A 159 8.11 28.05 -0.53
C ASN A 159 7.90 28.86 -1.83
N PRO A 160 6.82 29.65 -1.94
CA PRO A 160 6.57 30.49 -3.11
C PRO A 160 7.67 31.48 -3.45
N ASP A 161 8.45 31.90 -2.46
CA ASP A 161 9.61 32.82 -2.63
C ASP A 161 10.86 32.09 -3.16
N GLY A 162 10.77 30.78 -3.39
CA GLY A 162 11.89 29.94 -3.85
C GLY A 162 12.87 29.53 -2.74
N LYS A 163 12.61 29.89 -1.49
CA LYS A 163 13.43 29.51 -0.34
C LYS A 163 13.21 28.04 0.03
N VAL A 164 14.29 27.28 0.25
CA VAL A 164 14.22 25.91 0.76
C VAL A 164 13.76 25.95 2.23
N VAL A 165 12.68 25.24 2.52
CA VAL A 165 12.11 25.11 3.87
C VAL A 165 12.30 23.72 4.45
N GLU A 166 12.50 22.71 3.59
CA GLU A 166 12.76 21.34 4.02
C GLU A 166 13.57 20.61 2.95
N THR A 167 14.56 19.83 3.38
CA THR A 167 15.32 18.91 2.53
C THR A 167 15.05 17.48 2.95
N LYS A 168 14.81 16.60 1.98
CA LYS A 168 14.59 15.17 2.18
C LYS A 168 15.54 14.37 1.32
N PHE A 169 15.92 13.23 1.83
CA PHE A 169 16.74 12.25 1.13
C PHE A 169 15.96 10.95 0.97
N VAL A 170 16.08 10.34 -0.19
CA VAL A 170 15.58 9.00 -0.47
C VAL A 170 16.58 8.27 -1.35
N GLY A 171 16.50 6.95 -1.34
CA GLY A 171 17.40 6.15 -2.15
C GLY A 171 16.87 4.74 -2.37
N LYS A 172 17.58 4.02 -3.20
CA LYS A 172 17.38 2.58 -3.41
C LYS A 172 18.73 1.94 -3.66
N GLU A 173 19.08 0.99 -2.80
CA GLU A 173 20.28 0.19 -2.98
C GLU A 173 20.02 -1.01 -3.87
N ASN A 174 21.05 -1.42 -4.61
CA ASN A 174 21.06 -2.64 -5.38
C ASN A 174 19.90 -2.80 -6.37
N LEU A 175 19.51 -1.72 -7.05
CA LEU A 175 18.46 -1.75 -8.06
C LEU A 175 18.99 -2.48 -9.32
N GLU A 176 18.29 -3.55 -9.71
CA GLU A 176 18.65 -4.34 -10.89
C GLU A 176 18.51 -3.54 -12.19
N PRO A 177 19.23 -3.91 -13.27
CA PRO A 177 19.10 -3.30 -14.59
C PRO A 177 17.64 -3.22 -15.07
N GLY A 178 17.23 -2.09 -15.60
CA GLY A 178 15.88 -1.86 -16.11
C GLY A 178 14.77 -1.83 -15.07
N LYS A 179 15.08 -2.01 -13.78
CA LYS A 179 14.08 -1.97 -12.71
C LYS A 179 13.85 -0.55 -12.24
N LYS A 180 12.66 -0.37 -11.61
CA LYS A 180 12.23 0.89 -11.01
C LYS A 180 12.00 0.72 -9.52
N ALA A 181 12.29 1.78 -8.78
CA ALA A 181 11.90 1.94 -7.38
C ALA A 181 11.12 3.24 -7.25
N THR A 182 10.11 3.24 -6.38
CA THR A 182 9.22 4.40 -6.21
C THR A 182 9.09 4.79 -4.74
N PRO A 183 10.18 5.25 -4.08
CA PRO A 183 10.08 5.77 -2.73
C PRO A 183 9.19 7.02 -2.69
N ILE A 184 8.49 7.18 -1.56
CA ILE A 184 7.66 8.35 -1.29
C ILE A 184 8.42 9.28 -0.35
N VAL A 185 8.42 10.55 -0.68
CA VAL A 185 8.92 11.64 0.16
C VAL A 185 7.72 12.37 0.75
N ILE A 186 7.67 12.50 2.07
CA ILE A 186 6.60 13.19 2.77
C ILE A 186 7.19 14.42 3.46
N SER A 187 6.60 15.59 3.19
CA SER A 187 6.90 16.81 3.93
C SER A 187 6.08 16.85 5.22
N ARG A 188 6.73 17.27 6.30
CA ARG A 188 6.09 17.50 7.61
C ARG A 188 5.76 18.97 7.84
N GLN A 189 5.97 19.81 6.84
CA GLN A 189 5.65 21.22 6.92
C GLN A 189 4.12 21.46 6.89
N PRO A 190 3.63 22.53 7.52
CA PRO A 190 2.22 22.89 7.48
C PRO A 190 1.64 22.99 6.07
N ALA A 191 0.33 22.86 5.94
CA ALA A 191 -0.35 22.93 4.65
C ALA A 191 -0.15 24.27 3.94
N GLU A 192 0.01 25.34 4.67
CA GLU A 192 0.32 26.68 4.17
C GLU A 192 1.72 27.14 4.66
N PRO A 193 2.48 27.83 3.84
CA PRO A 193 2.28 28.12 2.41
C PRO A 193 2.46 26.90 1.52
N GLN A 194 1.92 26.94 0.30
CA GLN A 194 2.08 25.85 -0.65
C GLN A 194 3.56 25.67 -1.02
N LEU A 195 4.06 24.43 -0.92
CA LEU A 195 5.44 24.10 -1.23
C LEU A 195 5.56 23.40 -2.58
N THR A 196 6.65 23.70 -3.27
CA THR A 196 7.05 23.00 -4.49
C THR A 196 8.22 22.06 -4.20
N ALA A 197 8.08 20.79 -4.57
CA ALA A 197 9.18 19.83 -4.48
C ALA A 197 10.08 19.94 -5.71
N VAL A 198 11.39 19.99 -5.48
CA VAL A 198 12.42 20.15 -6.52
C VAL A 198 13.47 19.05 -6.35
N LEU A 199 13.79 18.34 -7.44
CA LEU A 199 14.94 17.45 -7.50
C LEU A 199 16.22 18.29 -7.51
N VAL A 200 17.06 18.14 -6.52
CA VAL A 200 18.31 18.91 -6.39
C VAL A 200 19.50 18.10 -6.82
N LYS A 201 19.61 16.87 -6.30
CA LYS A 201 20.72 15.97 -6.61
C LYS A 201 20.22 14.56 -6.81
N ALA A 202 20.83 13.85 -7.74
CA ALA A 202 20.68 12.42 -7.88
C ALA A 202 22.01 11.78 -8.24
N GLN A 203 22.46 10.85 -7.43
CA GLN A 203 23.74 10.15 -7.58
C GLN A 203 23.51 8.66 -7.71
N ARG A 204 24.14 8.06 -8.71
CA ARG A 204 24.28 6.61 -8.86
C ARG A 204 25.66 6.20 -8.39
N TYR A 205 25.76 5.09 -7.61
CA TYR A 205 26.98 4.55 -7.01
C TYR A 205 26.93 3.03 -6.90
#